data_288672244a31edba0ae342275cf5f356
#
_entry.id   288672244a31edba0ae342275cf5f356
#
_cell.length_a   1.000
_cell.length_b   1.000
_cell.length_c   1.000
_cell.angle_alpha   90.00
_cell.angle_beta   90.00
_cell.angle_gamma   90.00
#
_symmetry.space_group_name_H-M   'P 1'
#
loop_
_entity.id
_entity.type
_entity.pdbx_description
1 polymer ?
#
loop_
_entity_poly.entity_id
_entity_poly.type
_entity_poly.pdbx_seq_one_letter_code
_entity_poly.pdbx_strand_id
1 'polypeptide(L)'
;TLPASASVGDQIILNDYARTWQTNALTINQNSLKFQGNTSPNPVYDTQGQSVHLVYSGSTTGWIPISDDVVVNETPQTVNYLIVAGGGGGGKGHGGGGGAGGFRKATGVSLIEGTTYTVTVGAGGAGATTNSAGGISGSNSSFNSITSAGGGGGVTYSGPAAVNGGSGGGGASNVTSGGSGNTPSTSPSQGNDGGDGLGGAGNGAGGGGASAVGQDATSASGGNGGNGTADSITGTSVTYAGGGGGGLWSGVASGPPGSGGSGGGGAGDGVSGTANTGGGGGGGSSSNSSVGAGGSGVVILSVTDGAYSGTTTGSPTVATGVNGRTILTFTGSGSYTA
;
A
#
# COMPACT_ATOMS: atom_id res chain seq x y z
N THR A 1 29.17 37.19 10.89
CA THR A 1 29.75 38.47 10.45
C THR A 1 31.01 38.19 9.64
N LEU A 2 31.13 38.73 8.43
CA LEU A 2 32.32 38.65 7.58
C LEU A 2 33.45 39.55 8.14
N PRO A 3 34.71 39.34 7.73
CA PRO A 3 35.80 40.22 8.07
C PRO A 3 35.54 41.69 7.65
N ALA A 4 35.98 42.64 8.46
CA ALA A 4 35.86 44.08 8.15
C ALA A 4 36.80 44.52 7.01
N SER A 5 37.83 43.73 6.69
CA SER A 5 38.74 43.89 5.57
C SER A 5 39.03 42.55 4.92
N ALA A 6 39.20 42.54 3.61
CA ALA A 6 39.52 41.34 2.86
C ALA A 6 40.41 41.71 1.66
N SER A 7 41.29 40.79 1.23
CA SER A 7 42.11 40.86 0.04
C SER A 7 41.50 40.05 -1.09
N VAL A 8 41.72 40.48 -2.33
CA VAL A 8 41.22 39.73 -3.49
C VAL A 8 41.75 38.30 -3.44
N GLY A 9 40.87 37.33 -3.54
CA GLY A 9 41.15 35.90 -3.43
C GLY A 9 40.99 35.30 -2.04
N ASP A 10 40.69 36.10 -1.00
CA ASP A 10 40.31 35.55 0.30
C ASP A 10 39.05 34.70 0.17
N GLN A 11 39.00 33.57 0.91
CA GLN A 11 37.93 32.60 0.79
C GLN A 11 37.34 32.28 2.16
N ILE A 12 36.02 32.07 2.18
CA ILE A 12 35.27 31.62 3.35
C ILE A 12 34.31 30.51 2.91
N ILE A 13 34.35 29.38 3.60
CA ILE A 13 33.41 28.30 3.40
C ILE A 13 32.52 28.19 4.64
N LEU A 14 31.22 28.18 4.41
CA LEU A 14 30.18 28.05 5.43
C LEU A 14 29.36 26.79 5.11
N ASN A 15 29.23 25.90 6.07
CA ASN A 15 28.47 24.65 5.90
C ASN A 15 27.41 24.53 6.97
N ASP A 16 26.18 24.13 6.58
CA ASP A 16 25.15 23.71 7.53
C ASP A 16 25.43 22.28 8.00
N TYR A 17 26.48 22.13 8.81
CA TYR A 17 26.88 20.82 9.36
C TYR A 17 25.76 20.14 10.18
N ALA A 18 25.00 20.96 10.93
CA ALA A 18 23.91 20.46 11.79
C ALA A 18 22.59 20.27 11.01
N ARG A 19 22.55 20.64 9.73
CA ARG A 19 21.35 20.58 8.88
C ARG A 19 20.14 21.30 9.52
N THR A 20 20.35 22.50 10.02
CA THR A 20 19.34 23.27 10.77
C THR A 20 18.98 24.62 10.14
N TRP A 21 19.62 25.02 9.01
CA TRP A 21 19.40 26.36 8.45
C TRP A 21 17.93 26.57 7.99
N GLN A 22 17.20 25.54 7.63
CA GLN A 22 15.77 25.66 7.33
C GLN A 22 14.90 26.09 8.53
N THR A 23 15.40 25.90 9.77
CA THR A 23 14.73 26.32 11.00
C THR A 23 15.47 27.46 11.71
N ASN A 24 16.78 27.58 11.48
CA ASN A 24 17.67 28.58 12.05
C ASN A 24 18.53 29.17 10.93
N ALA A 25 17.92 30.00 10.08
CA ALA A 25 18.58 30.56 8.91
C ALA A 25 19.90 31.30 9.24
N LEU A 26 20.92 31.07 8.42
CA LEU A 26 22.19 31.79 8.53
C LEU A 26 22.07 33.16 7.84
N THR A 27 22.11 34.26 8.63
CA THR A 27 22.22 35.60 8.09
C THR A 27 23.68 36.02 8.09
N ILE A 28 24.23 36.38 6.93
CA ILE A 28 25.61 36.86 6.76
C ILE A 28 25.65 38.37 6.94
N ASN A 29 26.15 38.85 8.07
CA ASN A 29 26.45 40.25 8.23
C ASN A 29 27.69 40.63 7.40
N GLN A 30 27.50 41.51 6.43
CA GLN A 30 28.49 41.89 5.42
C GLN A 30 29.62 42.78 5.99
N ASN A 31 29.44 43.35 7.21
CA ASN A 31 30.43 44.14 7.92
C ASN A 31 31.05 45.27 7.07
N SER A 32 30.20 46.06 6.40
CA SER A 32 30.54 47.19 5.52
C SER A 32 31.24 46.84 4.19
N LEU A 33 31.57 45.58 3.94
CA LEU A 33 31.99 45.11 2.64
C LEU A 33 30.77 44.78 1.78
N LYS A 34 30.94 44.83 0.46
CA LYS A 34 29.84 44.43 -0.43
C LYS A 34 29.69 42.92 -0.53
N PHE A 35 28.49 42.49 -0.85
CA PHE A 35 28.18 41.13 -1.25
C PHE A 35 27.48 41.18 -2.61
N GLN A 36 28.07 40.57 -3.63
CA GLN A 36 27.58 40.64 -5.03
C GLN A 36 27.27 42.08 -5.48
N GLY A 37 28.15 43.04 -5.08
CA GLY A 37 28.01 44.45 -5.43
C GLY A 37 27.10 45.28 -4.49
N ASN A 38 26.36 44.67 -3.60
CA ASN A 38 25.39 45.30 -2.72
C ASN A 38 25.90 45.39 -1.27
N THR A 39 25.47 46.43 -0.55
CA THR A 39 25.77 46.59 0.88
C THR A 39 24.56 46.24 1.78
N SER A 40 23.43 45.97 1.17
CA SER A 40 22.16 45.61 1.83
C SER A 40 21.19 45.01 0.80
N PRO A 41 20.29 44.09 1.21
CA PRO A 41 20.20 43.46 2.52
C PRO A 41 21.34 42.46 2.76
N ASN A 42 21.50 42.04 4.03
CA ASN A 42 22.38 40.93 4.36
C ASN A 42 21.87 39.61 3.71
N PRO A 43 22.73 38.84 3.08
CA PRO A 43 22.34 37.54 2.51
C PRO A 43 21.85 36.58 3.60
N VAL A 44 20.81 35.82 3.26
CA VAL A 44 20.23 34.78 4.14
C VAL A 44 20.29 33.46 3.41
N TYR A 45 20.75 32.42 4.11
CA TYR A 45 20.80 31.04 3.65
C TYR A 45 19.92 30.21 4.59
N ASP A 46 18.84 29.65 4.08
CA ASP A 46 17.78 29.00 4.85
C ASP A 46 17.47 27.58 4.35
N THR A 47 18.36 27.01 3.58
CA THR A 47 18.18 25.67 3.04
C THR A 47 18.99 24.64 3.83
N GLN A 48 18.35 23.54 4.19
CA GLN A 48 18.95 22.45 4.95
C GLN A 48 20.14 21.84 4.21
N GLY A 49 21.28 21.71 4.91
CA GLY A 49 22.48 21.08 4.36
C GLY A 49 23.21 21.95 3.33
N GLN A 50 22.91 23.22 3.24
CA GLN A 50 23.54 24.14 2.31
C GLN A 50 25.03 24.38 2.64
N SER A 51 25.86 24.47 1.60
CA SER A 51 27.25 24.86 1.66
C SER A 51 27.47 26.09 0.77
N VAL A 52 28.12 27.10 1.31
CA VAL A 52 28.40 28.34 0.58
C VAL A 52 29.90 28.59 0.59
N HIS A 53 30.48 28.72 -0.59
CA HIS A 53 31.88 29.08 -0.77
C HIS A 53 31.98 30.52 -1.30
N LEU A 54 32.48 31.42 -0.49
CA LEU A 54 32.60 32.83 -0.79
C LEU A 54 34.06 33.16 -1.18
N VAL A 55 34.24 33.98 -2.21
CA VAL A 55 35.52 34.56 -2.59
C VAL A 55 35.41 36.08 -2.61
N TYR A 56 36.37 36.80 -2.02
CA TYR A 56 36.40 38.25 -2.10
C TYR A 56 37.03 38.67 -3.45
N SER A 57 36.28 39.41 -4.25
CA SER A 57 36.66 39.80 -5.61
C SER A 57 37.05 41.28 -5.71
N GLY A 58 37.18 41.97 -4.57
CA GLY A 58 37.58 43.38 -4.52
C GLY A 58 36.43 44.33 -4.12
N SER A 59 36.76 45.63 -3.98
CA SER A 59 35.84 46.64 -3.41
C SER A 59 34.60 46.92 -4.28
N THR A 60 34.63 46.56 -5.57
CA THR A 60 33.52 46.82 -6.50
C THR A 60 32.38 45.81 -6.27
N THR A 61 32.68 44.53 -6.21
CA THR A 61 31.70 43.45 -6.08
C THR A 61 31.67 42.83 -4.68
N GLY A 62 32.79 42.94 -3.93
CA GLY A 62 32.85 42.38 -2.57
C GLY A 62 32.99 40.86 -2.58
N TRP A 63 32.29 40.23 -1.66
CA TRP A 63 32.18 38.79 -1.55
C TRP A 63 31.24 38.22 -2.61
N ILE A 64 31.65 37.17 -3.30
CA ILE A 64 30.89 36.49 -4.34
C ILE A 64 30.79 35.02 -3.96
N PRO A 65 29.58 34.41 -3.89
CA PRO A 65 29.45 32.97 -3.84
C PRO A 65 29.88 32.38 -5.18
N ILE A 66 30.89 31.51 -5.17
CA ILE A 66 31.39 30.79 -6.36
C ILE A 66 30.86 29.35 -6.42
N SER A 67 30.44 28.79 -5.32
CA SER A 67 29.56 27.65 -5.23
C SER A 67 28.52 27.92 -4.16
N ASP A 68 27.30 27.81 -4.53
CA ASP A 68 26.13 27.85 -3.65
C ASP A 68 25.47 26.47 -3.85
N ASP A 69 26.27 25.47 -3.52
CA ASP A 69 25.79 24.12 -3.54
C ASP A 69 24.92 23.94 -2.29
N VAL A 70 23.63 24.14 -2.48
CA VAL A 70 22.72 23.28 -1.73
C VAL A 70 23.20 21.88 -2.09
N VAL A 71 23.74 21.15 -1.12
CA VAL A 71 23.85 19.71 -1.27
C VAL A 71 22.42 19.17 -1.25
N VAL A 72 21.65 19.56 -2.25
CA VAL A 72 20.44 18.90 -2.70
C VAL A 72 20.93 17.79 -3.64
N ASN A 73 21.78 16.94 -3.15
CA ASN A 73 21.82 15.60 -3.65
C ASN A 73 20.78 14.77 -2.90
N GLU A 74 19.69 15.41 -2.55
CA GLU A 74 18.40 14.74 -2.47
C GLU A 74 17.85 14.76 -3.90
N THR A 75 18.48 14.04 -4.84
CA THR A 75 17.70 13.47 -5.93
C THR A 75 16.65 12.64 -5.20
N PRO A 76 15.38 13.09 -5.20
CA PRO A 76 14.38 12.35 -4.44
C PRO A 76 14.42 10.93 -4.95
N GLN A 77 14.75 10.00 -4.05
CA GLN A 77 14.76 8.59 -4.42
C GLN A 77 13.36 8.25 -4.88
N THR A 78 13.19 7.87 -6.13
CA THR A 78 11.87 7.48 -6.62
C THR A 78 11.63 5.99 -6.44
N VAL A 79 10.51 5.66 -5.83
CA VAL A 79 10.06 4.28 -5.64
C VAL A 79 8.77 4.03 -6.41
N ASN A 80 8.66 2.86 -7.04
CA ASN A 80 7.37 2.31 -7.42
C ASN A 80 6.89 1.39 -6.30
N TYR A 81 5.60 1.37 -6.01
CA TYR A 81 5.06 0.48 -5.01
C TYR A 81 3.83 -0.28 -5.49
N LEU A 82 3.64 -1.45 -4.90
CA LEU A 82 2.39 -2.20 -4.87
C LEU A 82 2.07 -2.52 -3.40
N ILE A 83 0.89 -2.11 -2.95
CA ILE A 83 0.39 -2.36 -1.60
C ILE A 83 -0.90 -3.15 -1.71
N VAL A 84 -0.87 -4.40 -1.27
CA VAL A 84 -2.05 -5.27 -1.21
C VAL A 84 -2.36 -5.55 0.26
N ALA A 85 -3.56 -5.28 0.70
CA ALA A 85 -4.01 -5.53 2.06
C ALA A 85 -4.40 -7.01 2.28
N GLY A 86 -4.65 -7.40 3.53
CA GLY A 86 -5.18 -8.73 3.82
C GLY A 86 -6.60 -8.91 3.32
N GLY A 87 -6.93 -10.08 2.78
CA GLY A 87 -8.28 -10.46 2.38
C GLY A 87 -9.18 -10.76 3.57
N GLY A 88 -10.48 -10.61 3.43
CA GLY A 88 -11.50 -10.97 4.44
C GLY A 88 -11.71 -12.49 4.51
N GLY A 89 -12.14 -13.00 5.68
CA GLY A 89 -12.57 -14.39 5.83
C GLY A 89 -13.96 -14.64 5.26
N GLY A 90 -14.25 -15.87 4.87
CA GLY A 90 -15.55 -16.31 4.38
C GLY A 90 -16.60 -16.43 5.48
N GLY A 91 -17.87 -16.43 5.11
CA GLY A 91 -19.04 -16.68 5.94
C GLY A 91 -19.32 -18.18 6.07
N LYS A 92 -20.06 -18.59 7.13
CA LYS A 92 -20.44 -19.98 7.43
C LYS A 92 -21.89 -20.28 7.04
N GLY A 93 -22.19 -21.54 6.74
CA GLY A 93 -23.54 -22.01 6.46
C GLY A 93 -24.14 -21.35 5.20
N HIS A 94 -23.78 -21.84 4.03
CA HIS A 94 -24.13 -21.22 2.74
C HIS A 94 -23.68 -19.73 2.69
N GLY A 95 -22.52 -19.51 3.29
CA GLY A 95 -22.00 -18.17 3.53
C GLY A 95 -21.37 -17.56 2.27
N GLY A 96 -21.32 -16.23 2.26
CA GLY A 96 -20.61 -15.49 1.22
C GLY A 96 -19.10 -15.65 1.32
N GLY A 97 -18.41 -15.50 0.21
CA GLY A 97 -16.93 -15.39 0.18
C GLY A 97 -16.45 -14.08 0.77
N GLY A 98 -15.27 -14.08 1.39
CA GLY A 98 -14.58 -12.86 1.82
C GLY A 98 -14.14 -12.01 0.64
N GLY A 99 -14.17 -10.69 0.79
CA GLY A 99 -13.64 -9.74 -0.19
C GLY A 99 -12.12 -9.77 -0.21
N ALA A 100 -11.51 -9.46 -1.34
CA ALA A 100 -10.08 -9.29 -1.43
C ALA A 100 -9.60 -8.04 -0.68
N GLY A 101 -8.37 -8.05 -0.20
CA GLY A 101 -7.69 -6.86 0.26
C GLY A 101 -7.56 -5.83 -0.85
N GLY A 102 -7.60 -4.55 -0.50
CA GLY A 102 -7.44 -3.46 -1.46
C GLY A 102 -6.10 -3.57 -2.20
N PHE A 103 -6.09 -3.17 -3.45
CA PHE A 103 -4.93 -3.16 -4.33
C PHE A 103 -4.59 -1.72 -4.70
N ARG A 104 -3.43 -1.24 -4.29
CA ARG A 104 -2.96 0.12 -4.61
C ARG A 104 -1.56 0.11 -5.17
N LYS A 105 -1.35 0.81 -6.28
CA LYS A 105 -0.03 0.96 -6.89
C LYS A 105 0.21 2.39 -7.35
N ALA A 106 1.47 2.80 -7.35
CA ALA A 106 1.93 4.00 -8.06
C ALA A 106 3.38 3.85 -8.48
N THR A 107 3.80 4.73 -9.37
CA THR A 107 5.17 4.82 -9.89
C THR A 107 5.74 6.21 -9.63
N GLY A 108 7.07 6.30 -9.49
CA GLY A 108 7.75 7.58 -9.36
C GLY A 108 7.44 8.36 -8.08
N VAL A 109 7.08 7.67 -6.99
CA VAL A 109 6.81 8.32 -5.70
C VAL A 109 8.13 8.74 -5.07
N SER A 110 8.27 10.03 -4.75
CA SER A 110 9.47 10.57 -4.13
C SER A 110 9.56 10.21 -2.65
N LEU A 111 10.72 9.75 -2.25
CA LEU A 111 11.10 9.52 -0.86
C LEU A 111 12.24 10.48 -0.48
N ILE A 112 12.33 10.86 0.78
CA ILE A 112 13.42 11.67 1.31
C ILE A 112 14.56 10.72 1.70
N GLU A 113 15.75 10.92 1.16
CA GLU A 113 16.94 10.14 1.48
C GLU A 113 17.25 10.19 2.99
N GLY A 114 17.69 9.07 3.55
CA GLY A 114 17.96 8.93 4.99
C GLY A 114 16.71 8.81 5.86
N THR A 115 15.50 8.97 5.30
CA THR A 115 14.24 8.82 6.06
C THR A 115 13.79 7.36 6.10
N THR A 116 13.39 6.91 7.28
CA THR A 116 12.85 5.57 7.48
C THR A 116 11.33 5.57 7.31
N TYR A 117 10.84 4.76 6.38
CA TYR A 117 9.43 4.57 6.07
C TYR A 117 8.95 3.23 6.61
N THR A 118 7.94 3.27 7.46
CA THR A 118 7.30 2.05 8.00
C THR A 118 6.51 1.34 6.89
N VAL A 119 6.67 0.03 6.85
CA VAL A 119 5.88 -0.90 6.02
C VAL A 119 5.00 -1.72 6.94
N THR A 120 3.69 -1.67 6.73
CA THR A 120 2.74 -2.55 7.41
C THR A 120 2.15 -3.53 6.41
N VAL A 121 2.21 -4.82 6.72
CA VAL A 121 1.57 -5.88 5.94
C VAL A 121 0.38 -6.42 6.72
N GLY A 122 -0.82 -6.30 6.14
CA GLY A 122 -2.07 -6.70 6.76
C GLY A 122 -2.26 -8.22 6.79
N ALA A 123 -2.67 -8.76 7.91
CA ALA A 123 -3.08 -10.15 8.04
C ALA A 123 -4.42 -10.40 7.35
N GLY A 124 -4.63 -11.62 6.87
CA GLY A 124 -5.96 -12.08 6.43
C GLY A 124 -6.93 -12.20 7.60
N GLY A 125 -8.22 -11.95 7.36
CA GLY A 125 -9.28 -12.11 8.32
C GLY A 125 -9.63 -13.58 8.54
N ALA A 126 -9.99 -13.97 9.76
CA ALA A 126 -10.43 -15.33 10.07
C ALA A 126 -11.80 -15.63 9.42
N GLY A 127 -12.00 -16.85 8.97
CA GLY A 127 -13.31 -17.35 8.56
C GLY A 127 -14.30 -17.42 9.74
N ALA A 128 -15.58 -17.30 9.47
CA ALA A 128 -16.62 -17.38 10.47
C ALA A 128 -16.61 -18.71 11.22
N THR A 129 -16.72 -18.67 12.54
CA THR A 129 -16.75 -19.87 13.40
C THR A 129 -18.17 -20.36 13.71
N THR A 130 -19.15 -19.48 13.62
CA THR A 130 -20.56 -19.77 13.89
C THR A 130 -21.46 -19.30 12.74
N ASN A 131 -22.73 -19.77 12.70
CA ASN A 131 -23.69 -19.32 11.69
C ASN A 131 -24.26 -17.91 11.96
N SER A 132 -23.91 -17.29 13.08
CA SER A 132 -24.39 -15.97 13.51
C SER A 132 -23.30 -14.89 13.53
N ALA A 133 -22.03 -15.26 13.34
CA ALA A 133 -20.92 -14.31 13.26
C ALA A 133 -20.33 -14.33 11.86
N GLY A 134 -20.28 -13.20 11.17
CA GLY A 134 -19.68 -13.08 9.83
C GLY A 134 -18.19 -13.40 9.81
N GLY A 135 -17.63 -13.57 8.63
CA GLY A 135 -16.19 -13.61 8.45
C GLY A 135 -15.56 -12.30 8.96
N ILE A 136 -14.34 -12.38 9.43
CA ILE A 136 -13.59 -11.22 9.93
C ILE A 136 -12.95 -10.52 8.74
N SER A 137 -12.98 -9.18 8.74
CA SER A 137 -12.27 -8.38 7.74
C SER A 137 -10.76 -8.58 7.82
N GLY A 138 -10.08 -8.48 6.69
CA GLY A 138 -8.63 -8.41 6.65
C GLY A 138 -8.10 -7.11 7.26
N SER A 139 -6.82 -7.09 7.59
CA SER A 139 -6.12 -5.91 8.09
C SER A 139 -5.57 -5.07 6.95
N ASN A 140 -5.42 -3.77 7.20
CA ASN A 140 -4.83 -2.84 6.25
C ASN A 140 -3.34 -3.12 6.02
N SER A 141 -2.86 -2.84 4.81
CA SER A 141 -1.43 -2.69 4.52
C SER A 141 -1.11 -1.23 4.22
N SER A 142 0.10 -0.79 4.57
CA SER A 142 0.48 0.61 4.32
C SER A 142 1.97 0.79 4.04
N PHE A 143 2.28 1.86 3.31
CA PHE A 143 3.62 2.38 3.06
C PHE A 143 3.53 3.90 2.78
N ASN A 144 4.43 4.70 3.35
CA ASN A 144 4.53 6.15 3.11
C ASN A 144 3.16 6.85 3.18
N SER A 145 2.43 6.74 4.28
CA SER A 145 1.07 7.28 4.50
C SER A 145 -0.02 6.76 3.53
N ILE A 146 0.33 5.93 2.56
CA ILE A 146 -0.63 5.28 1.68
C ILE A 146 -1.14 4.01 2.36
N THR A 147 -2.44 3.93 2.53
CA THR A 147 -3.09 2.75 3.12
C THR A 147 -3.97 2.06 2.10
N SER A 148 -3.81 0.75 1.97
CA SER A 148 -4.74 -0.16 1.30
C SER A 148 -5.63 -0.82 2.34
N ALA A 149 -6.94 -0.78 2.17
CA ALA A 149 -7.90 -1.29 3.15
C ALA A 149 -8.04 -2.80 3.09
N GLY A 150 -8.18 -3.45 4.25
CA GLY A 150 -8.48 -4.87 4.31
C GLY A 150 -9.77 -5.23 3.58
N GLY A 151 -9.86 -6.46 3.09
CA GLY A 151 -11.07 -7.00 2.46
C GLY A 151 -12.19 -7.22 3.47
N GLY A 152 -13.44 -7.01 3.07
CA GLY A 152 -14.62 -7.23 3.90
C GLY A 152 -14.89 -8.71 4.18
N GLY A 153 -15.33 -9.05 5.40
CA GLY A 153 -15.76 -10.40 5.74
C GLY A 153 -17.05 -10.81 5.01
N GLY A 154 -17.14 -12.07 4.60
CA GLY A 154 -18.34 -12.65 3.99
C GLY A 154 -19.47 -12.87 5.01
N VAL A 155 -20.70 -12.82 4.55
CA VAL A 155 -21.92 -13.02 5.39
C VAL A 155 -22.08 -14.49 5.76
N THR A 156 -22.60 -14.76 6.95
CA THR A 156 -23.09 -16.09 7.37
C THR A 156 -24.60 -16.19 7.23
N TYR A 157 -25.13 -17.43 7.25
CA TYR A 157 -26.55 -17.71 7.09
C TYR A 157 -27.49 -16.83 7.92
N SER A 158 -27.16 -16.57 9.18
CA SER A 158 -27.97 -15.74 10.11
C SER A 158 -27.13 -14.60 10.73
N GLY A 159 -26.06 -14.20 10.07
CA GLY A 159 -25.12 -13.23 10.57
C GLY A 159 -25.50 -11.77 10.26
N PRO A 160 -24.61 -10.85 10.62
CA PRO A 160 -24.74 -9.44 10.26
C PRO A 160 -24.58 -9.26 8.73
N ALA A 161 -24.90 -8.08 8.24
CA ALA A 161 -24.68 -7.67 6.86
C ALA A 161 -23.22 -7.86 6.41
N ALA A 162 -23.02 -8.02 5.11
CA ALA A 162 -21.69 -8.09 4.54
C ALA A 162 -20.85 -6.86 4.89
N VAL A 163 -19.57 -7.07 5.11
CA VAL A 163 -18.66 -6.00 5.52
C VAL A 163 -18.06 -5.34 4.29
N ASN A 164 -18.06 -4.00 4.30
CA ASN A 164 -17.36 -3.18 3.31
C ASN A 164 -15.84 -3.28 3.51
N GLY A 165 -15.07 -3.04 2.47
CA GLY A 165 -13.62 -3.09 2.60
C GLY A 165 -12.89 -2.60 1.35
N GLY A 166 -11.62 -2.92 1.24
CA GLY A 166 -10.87 -2.74 -0.02
C GLY A 166 -11.64 -3.36 -1.18
N SER A 167 -12.05 -4.64 -1.04
CA SER A 167 -13.18 -5.21 -1.76
C SER A 167 -14.22 -5.72 -0.75
N GLY A 168 -15.48 -5.69 -1.12
CA GLY A 168 -16.60 -6.08 -0.26
C GLY A 168 -16.77 -7.60 -0.10
N GLY A 169 -17.25 -8.06 1.06
CA GLY A 169 -17.62 -9.46 1.27
C GLY A 169 -18.89 -9.84 0.51
N GLY A 170 -19.03 -11.12 0.14
CA GLY A 170 -20.24 -11.64 -0.51
C GLY A 170 -21.41 -11.82 0.44
N GLY A 171 -22.65 -11.70 -0.07
CA GLY A 171 -23.90 -11.97 0.62
C GLY A 171 -24.13 -13.48 0.85
N ALA A 172 -25.06 -13.79 1.75
CA ALA A 172 -25.52 -15.16 2.03
C ALA A 172 -27.03 -15.31 1.82
N SER A 173 -27.55 -16.51 2.02
CA SER A 173 -28.96 -16.83 1.70
C SER A 173 -30.02 -15.97 2.41
N ASN A 174 -29.82 -15.60 3.63
CA ASN A 174 -30.79 -14.78 4.38
C ASN A 174 -30.44 -13.30 4.46
N VAL A 175 -29.18 -12.97 4.30
CA VAL A 175 -28.65 -11.59 4.22
C VAL A 175 -28.03 -11.44 2.83
N THR A 176 -28.86 -11.04 1.89
CA THR A 176 -28.52 -11.17 0.46
C THR A 176 -27.50 -10.14 -0.01
N SER A 177 -27.52 -8.93 0.47
CA SER A 177 -26.66 -7.87 -0.05
C SER A 177 -25.18 -8.12 0.23
N GLY A 178 -24.38 -8.01 -0.83
CA GLY A 178 -22.93 -7.94 -0.73
C GLY A 178 -22.45 -6.64 -0.11
N GLY A 179 -21.22 -6.64 0.40
CA GLY A 179 -20.54 -5.46 0.94
C GLY A 179 -19.98 -4.59 -0.18
N SER A 180 -19.87 -3.28 0.08
CA SER A 180 -19.26 -2.34 -0.86
C SER A 180 -17.74 -2.46 -0.86
N GLY A 181 -17.14 -2.44 -2.04
CA GLY A 181 -15.72 -2.29 -2.25
C GLY A 181 -15.28 -0.82 -2.20
N ASN A 182 -13.99 -0.61 -2.44
CA ASN A 182 -13.38 0.73 -2.43
C ASN A 182 -13.76 1.58 -1.21
N THR A 183 -13.77 0.95 -0.04
CA THR A 183 -14.13 1.58 1.23
C THR A 183 -12.93 1.53 2.20
N PRO A 184 -12.39 2.69 2.65
CA PRO A 184 -12.74 4.04 2.20
C PRO A 184 -12.45 4.27 0.71
N SER A 185 -13.18 5.21 0.09
CA SER A 185 -13.04 5.51 -1.35
C SER A 185 -11.65 6.04 -1.68
N THR A 186 -11.05 5.51 -2.74
CA THR A 186 -9.76 5.94 -3.28
C THR A 186 -9.86 6.14 -4.80
N SER A 187 -8.96 6.92 -5.33
CA SER A 187 -8.76 7.04 -6.78
C SER A 187 -7.28 6.76 -7.10
N PRO A 188 -6.98 5.78 -7.96
CA PRO A 188 -7.88 4.76 -8.53
C PRO A 188 -8.57 3.91 -7.46
N SER A 189 -9.68 3.25 -7.83
CA SER A 189 -10.36 2.29 -6.94
C SER A 189 -9.41 1.19 -6.49
N GLN A 190 -9.49 0.81 -5.20
CA GLN A 190 -8.69 -0.25 -4.62
C GLN A 190 -9.36 -1.64 -4.66
N GLY A 191 -10.63 -1.73 -5.11
CA GLY A 191 -11.37 -2.98 -5.21
C GLY A 191 -12.84 -2.76 -5.56
N ASN A 192 -13.61 -3.84 -5.60
CA ASN A 192 -14.99 -3.86 -6.06
C ASN A 192 -15.93 -4.52 -5.03
N ASP A 193 -17.24 -4.36 -5.26
CA ASP A 193 -18.29 -4.90 -4.40
C ASP A 193 -18.32 -6.43 -4.40
N GLY A 194 -18.81 -7.01 -3.32
CA GLY A 194 -19.23 -8.40 -3.27
C GLY A 194 -20.54 -8.61 -4.00
N GLY A 195 -20.77 -9.84 -4.46
CA GLY A 195 -22.03 -10.26 -5.07
C GLY A 195 -23.16 -10.44 -4.05
N ASP A 196 -24.40 -10.48 -4.53
CA ASP A 196 -25.60 -10.72 -3.73
C ASP A 196 -25.91 -12.23 -3.58
N GLY A 197 -26.19 -12.64 -2.36
CA GLY A 197 -26.68 -13.97 -2.04
C GLY A 197 -28.09 -14.22 -2.56
N LEU A 198 -28.46 -15.46 -2.77
CA LEU A 198 -29.81 -15.82 -3.19
C LEU A 198 -30.74 -16.00 -1.98
N GLY A 199 -31.79 -15.21 -1.88
CA GLY A 199 -32.76 -15.28 -0.79
C GLY A 199 -33.51 -16.62 -0.67
N GLY A 200 -34.03 -16.92 0.52
CA GLY A 200 -34.82 -18.11 0.77
C GLY A 200 -33.98 -19.35 1.11
N ALA A 201 -33.86 -20.28 0.26
CA ALA A 201 -33.07 -21.50 0.43
C ALA A 201 -31.82 -21.42 -0.49
N GLY A 202 -31.09 -20.33 -0.38
CA GLY A 202 -30.14 -19.99 -1.41
C GLY A 202 -28.69 -20.23 -1.05
N ASN A 203 -27.84 -19.95 -2.01
CA ASN A 203 -26.42 -20.09 -1.94
C ASN A 203 -25.74 -18.75 -1.58
N GLY A 204 -24.51 -18.80 -1.11
CA GLY A 204 -23.67 -17.65 -0.86
C GLY A 204 -23.07 -17.08 -2.15
N ALA A 205 -22.90 -15.76 -2.16
CA ALA A 205 -22.27 -15.03 -3.28
C ALA A 205 -20.75 -14.96 -3.15
N GLY A 206 -20.06 -14.61 -4.22
CA GLY A 206 -18.63 -14.34 -4.24
C GLY A 206 -18.28 -13.01 -3.59
N GLY A 207 -17.15 -12.92 -2.91
CA GLY A 207 -16.54 -11.64 -2.50
C GLY A 207 -15.98 -10.88 -3.70
N GLY A 208 -15.88 -9.53 -3.58
CA GLY A 208 -15.29 -8.68 -4.59
C GLY A 208 -13.79 -8.91 -4.73
N GLY A 209 -13.24 -8.67 -5.92
CA GLY A 209 -11.82 -8.69 -6.23
C GLY A 209 -11.30 -7.31 -6.65
N ALA A 210 -10.01 -7.20 -6.88
CA ALA A 210 -9.42 -5.92 -7.26
C ALA A 210 -9.86 -5.43 -8.65
N SER A 211 -10.17 -6.31 -9.59
CA SER A 211 -10.56 -5.93 -10.96
C SER A 211 -12.03 -6.21 -11.30
N ALA A 212 -12.73 -7.00 -10.48
CA ALA A 212 -14.10 -7.41 -10.79
C ALA A 212 -14.95 -7.54 -9.52
N VAL A 213 -16.24 -7.27 -9.64
CA VAL A 213 -17.24 -7.55 -8.60
C VAL A 213 -17.35 -9.06 -8.34
N GLY A 214 -17.72 -9.43 -7.13
CA GLY A 214 -18.11 -10.78 -6.84
C GLY A 214 -19.40 -11.17 -7.59
N GLN A 215 -19.52 -12.42 -8.03
CA GLN A 215 -20.71 -12.87 -8.70
C GLN A 215 -21.81 -13.17 -7.71
N ASP A 216 -23.06 -12.86 -8.11
CA ASP A 216 -24.23 -13.23 -7.35
C ASP A 216 -24.40 -14.75 -7.29
N ALA A 217 -25.02 -15.21 -6.22
CA ALA A 217 -25.42 -16.60 -6.10
C ALA A 217 -26.62 -16.89 -7.02
N THR A 218 -26.69 -18.13 -7.51
CA THR A 218 -27.84 -18.62 -8.27
C THR A 218 -28.54 -19.76 -7.53
N SER A 219 -29.71 -20.18 -7.98
CA SER A 219 -30.38 -21.36 -7.43
C SER A 219 -29.58 -22.65 -7.61
N ALA A 220 -28.68 -22.69 -8.59
CA ALA A 220 -27.89 -23.87 -8.91
C ALA A 220 -26.51 -23.86 -8.24
N SER A 221 -25.88 -22.71 -8.04
CA SER A 221 -24.46 -22.61 -7.63
C SER A 221 -24.18 -21.43 -6.72
N GLY A 222 -23.11 -21.52 -5.93
CA GLY A 222 -22.50 -20.39 -5.27
C GLY A 222 -21.90 -19.38 -6.27
N GLY A 223 -21.87 -18.10 -5.91
CA GLY A 223 -21.26 -17.04 -6.74
C GLY A 223 -19.72 -17.15 -6.73
N ASN A 224 -19.09 -16.95 -7.88
CA ASN A 224 -17.64 -16.92 -7.96
C ASN A 224 -17.08 -15.62 -7.38
N GLY A 225 -15.91 -15.68 -6.78
CA GLY A 225 -15.16 -14.51 -6.35
C GLY A 225 -14.73 -13.63 -7.54
N GLY A 226 -14.72 -12.32 -7.32
CA GLY A 226 -14.23 -11.36 -8.30
C GLY A 226 -12.74 -11.54 -8.57
N ASN A 227 -12.32 -11.35 -9.81
CA ASN A 227 -10.91 -11.49 -10.18
C ASN A 227 -10.05 -10.39 -9.60
N GLY A 228 -8.81 -10.72 -9.31
CA GLY A 228 -7.75 -9.82 -8.92
C GLY A 228 -7.11 -9.10 -10.12
N THR A 229 -6.11 -8.29 -9.82
CA THR A 229 -5.36 -7.51 -10.80
C THR A 229 -3.95 -8.06 -10.95
N ALA A 230 -3.50 -8.26 -12.20
CA ALA A 230 -2.14 -8.65 -12.51
C ALA A 230 -1.19 -7.44 -12.43
N ASP A 231 0.00 -7.66 -11.90
CA ASP A 231 1.07 -6.66 -11.88
C ASP A 231 2.43 -7.31 -12.11
N SER A 232 3.35 -6.59 -12.76
CA SER A 232 4.69 -7.07 -13.10
C SER A 232 5.80 -6.37 -12.31
N ILE A 233 5.49 -5.76 -11.18
CA ILE A 233 6.47 -5.03 -10.34
C ILE A 233 7.65 -5.91 -9.91
N THR A 234 7.43 -7.24 -9.81
CA THR A 234 8.47 -8.23 -9.46
C THR A 234 9.30 -8.71 -10.64
N GLY A 235 9.10 -8.13 -11.83
CA GLY A 235 9.73 -8.58 -13.07
C GLY A 235 8.96 -9.67 -13.82
N THR A 236 8.03 -10.36 -13.17
CA THR A 236 7.10 -11.33 -13.76
C THR A 236 5.66 -10.96 -13.39
N SER A 237 4.72 -11.31 -14.25
CA SER A 237 3.30 -11.02 -14.01
C SER A 237 2.75 -11.95 -12.92
N VAL A 238 2.26 -11.35 -11.82
CA VAL A 238 1.59 -12.03 -10.72
C VAL A 238 0.23 -11.39 -10.50
N THR A 239 -0.82 -12.19 -10.32
CA THR A 239 -2.16 -11.68 -10.01
C THR A 239 -2.37 -11.65 -8.50
N TYR A 240 -2.91 -10.54 -7.99
CA TYR A 240 -3.17 -10.28 -6.57
C TYR A 240 -4.63 -9.92 -6.33
N ALA A 241 -5.09 -10.07 -5.09
CA ALA A 241 -6.37 -9.58 -4.61
C ALA A 241 -7.59 -10.17 -5.35
N GLY A 242 -7.67 -11.49 -5.44
CA GLY A 242 -8.88 -12.21 -5.88
C GLY A 242 -9.86 -12.40 -4.72
N GLY A 243 -11.16 -12.24 -4.95
CA GLY A 243 -12.21 -12.48 -3.98
C GLY A 243 -12.48 -13.97 -3.71
N GLY A 244 -13.00 -14.33 -2.54
CA GLY A 244 -13.40 -15.69 -2.20
C GLY A 244 -14.71 -16.12 -2.91
N GLY A 245 -14.86 -17.41 -3.22
CA GLY A 245 -16.11 -17.97 -3.74
C GLY A 245 -17.16 -18.15 -2.65
N GLY A 246 -18.44 -18.08 -3.00
CA GLY A 246 -19.56 -18.33 -2.11
C GLY A 246 -19.85 -19.81 -1.85
N GLY A 247 -20.35 -20.12 -0.65
CA GLY A 247 -20.72 -21.47 -0.24
C GLY A 247 -21.97 -21.98 -0.92
N LEU A 248 -22.13 -23.30 -0.99
CA LEU A 248 -23.26 -23.99 -1.62
C LEU A 248 -24.20 -24.59 -0.57
N TRP A 249 -25.50 -24.53 -0.77
CA TRP A 249 -26.45 -25.32 0.02
C TRP A 249 -26.73 -26.69 -0.66
N SER A 250 -26.02 -27.70 -0.25
CA SER A 250 -26.11 -29.05 -0.79
C SER A 250 -27.49 -29.74 -0.67
N GLY A 251 -28.40 -29.18 0.12
CA GLY A 251 -29.78 -29.71 0.27
C GLY A 251 -30.73 -29.38 -0.89
N VAL A 252 -30.39 -28.38 -1.72
CA VAL A 252 -31.26 -27.89 -2.81
C VAL A 252 -30.48 -27.61 -4.09
N ALA A 253 -29.26 -27.10 -4.02
CA ALA A 253 -28.47 -26.78 -5.18
C ALA A 253 -27.78 -28.00 -5.77
N SER A 254 -27.77 -28.09 -7.08
CA SER A 254 -27.22 -29.21 -7.86
C SER A 254 -25.86 -28.89 -8.50
N GLY A 255 -25.42 -27.64 -8.42
CA GLY A 255 -24.18 -27.18 -9.00
C GLY A 255 -23.02 -27.10 -8.01
N PRO A 256 -21.89 -26.54 -8.41
CA PRO A 256 -20.70 -26.39 -7.55
C PRO A 256 -20.81 -25.18 -6.62
N PRO A 257 -20.06 -25.16 -5.50
CA PRO A 257 -19.74 -23.91 -4.79
C PRO A 257 -19.00 -22.94 -5.73
N GLY A 258 -18.98 -21.66 -5.37
CA GLY A 258 -18.32 -20.65 -6.14
C GLY A 258 -16.80 -20.87 -6.20
N SER A 259 -16.18 -20.68 -7.35
CA SER A 259 -14.73 -20.65 -7.48
C SER A 259 -14.15 -19.38 -6.84
N GLY A 260 -12.94 -19.45 -6.31
CA GLY A 260 -12.18 -18.25 -5.95
C GLY A 260 -11.76 -17.45 -7.17
N GLY A 261 -11.72 -16.13 -7.07
CA GLY A 261 -11.19 -15.24 -8.09
C GLY A 261 -9.69 -15.45 -8.30
N SER A 262 -9.22 -15.25 -9.53
CA SER A 262 -7.78 -15.23 -9.82
C SER A 262 -7.06 -14.21 -8.93
N GLY A 263 -5.85 -14.50 -8.48
CA GLY A 263 -5.13 -13.65 -7.53
C GLY A 263 -5.29 -14.09 -6.07
N GLY A 264 -5.48 -15.39 -5.87
CA GLY A 264 -5.42 -16.03 -4.57
C GLY A 264 -6.73 -16.16 -3.81
N GLY A 265 -7.88 -15.93 -4.44
CA GLY A 265 -9.19 -16.18 -3.81
C GLY A 265 -9.42 -17.66 -3.50
N GLY A 266 -9.93 -17.96 -2.31
CA GLY A 266 -10.30 -19.33 -1.89
C GLY A 266 -11.65 -19.76 -2.48
N ALA A 267 -11.81 -21.03 -2.83
CA ALA A 267 -13.07 -21.56 -3.32
C ALA A 267 -14.12 -21.71 -2.20
N GLY A 268 -15.40 -21.75 -2.56
CA GLY A 268 -16.56 -21.72 -1.68
C GLY A 268 -16.79 -22.93 -0.79
N ASP A 269 -15.90 -23.93 -0.77
CA ASP A 269 -15.92 -25.03 0.21
C ASP A 269 -15.02 -24.78 1.40
N GLY A 270 -14.89 -23.52 1.80
CA GLY A 270 -14.08 -23.14 2.94
C GLY A 270 -12.59 -23.15 2.68
N VAL A 271 -12.18 -23.00 1.43
CA VAL A 271 -10.75 -22.89 1.07
C VAL A 271 -10.24 -21.49 1.46
N SER A 272 -9.10 -21.45 2.16
CA SER A 272 -8.50 -20.18 2.54
C SER A 272 -7.91 -19.46 1.32
N GLY A 273 -7.89 -18.13 1.39
CA GLY A 273 -7.18 -17.29 0.45
C GLY A 273 -5.68 -17.55 0.53
N THR A 274 -4.99 -17.41 -0.60
CA THR A 274 -3.54 -17.62 -0.68
C THR A 274 -2.80 -16.52 0.08
N ALA A 275 -1.88 -16.91 0.94
CA ALA A 275 -1.02 -15.97 1.66
C ALA A 275 -0.21 -15.07 0.71
N ASN A 276 0.04 -13.84 1.13
CA ASN A 276 0.83 -12.82 0.43
C ASN A 276 0.24 -12.40 -0.93
N THR A 277 -1.07 -12.63 -1.12
CA THR A 277 -1.81 -12.16 -2.30
C THR A 277 -2.97 -11.22 -1.96
N GLY A 278 -3.37 -11.17 -0.68
CA GLY A 278 -4.58 -10.45 -0.28
C GLY A 278 -5.88 -11.12 -0.73
N GLY A 279 -5.84 -12.42 -1.06
CA GLY A 279 -7.03 -13.15 -1.53
C GLY A 279 -8.09 -13.32 -0.45
N GLY A 280 -9.38 -13.19 -0.78
CA GLY A 280 -10.50 -13.48 0.12
C GLY A 280 -10.66 -14.97 0.42
N GLY A 281 -11.13 -15.34 1.61
CA GLY A 281 -11.44 -16.72 1.98
C GLY A 281 -12.79 -17.21 1.42
N GLY A 282 -12.89 -18.48 1.07
CA GLY A 282 -14.12 -19.08 0.57
C GLY A 282 -15.18 -19.29 1.67
N GLY A 283 -16.46 -19.11 1.33
CA GLY A 283 -17.59 -19.37 2.20
C GLY A 283 -17.81 -20.86 2.45
N GLY A 284 -18.35 -21.22 3.61
CA GLY A 284 -18.67 -22.60 3.97
C GLY A 284 -20.00 -23.06 3.38
N SER A 285 -20.05 -24.25 2.80
CA SER A 285 -21.22 -24.81 2.10
C SER A 285 -22.31 -25.35 3.03
N SER A 286 -21.99 -25.70 4.25
CA SER A 286 -22.97 -26.13 5.27
C SER A 286 -22.57 -25.61 6.66
N SER A 287 -23.49 -25.78 7.64
CA SER A 287 -23.23 -25.36 9.02
C SER A 287 -22.03 -26.07 9.67
N ASN A 288 -21.67 -27.23 9.18
CA ASN A 288 -20.54 -28.04 9.65
C ASN A 288 -19.27 -27.91 8.78
N SER A 289 -19.34 -27.21 7.62
CA SER A 289 -18.20 -27.03 6.74
C SER A 289 -17.11 -26.17 7.35
N SER A 290 -15.89 -26.40 6.94
CA SER A 290 -14.79 -25.46 7.11
C SER A 290 -15.13 -24.11 6.45
N VAL A 291 -14.52 -23.05 6.94
CA VAL A 291 -14.68 -21.71 6.37
C VAL A 291 -13.28 -21.16 6.10
N GLY A 292 -13.07 -20.62 4.92
CA GLY A 292 -11.77 -20.11 4.52
C GLY A 292 -11.40 -18.82 5.24
N ALA A 293 -10.19 -18.75 5.76
CA ALA A 293 -9.58 -17.48 6.17
C ALA A 293 -9.14 -16.68 4.93
N GLY A 294 -9.09 -15.38 5.02
CA GLY A 294 -8.43 -14.55 4.01
C GLY A 294 -6.91 -14.75 4.00
N GLY A 295 -6.27 -14.57 2.87
CA GLY A 295 -4.81 -14.54 2.74
C GLY A 295 -4.23 -13.22 3.24
N SER A 296 -3.01 -13.25 3.77
CA SER A 296 -2.27 -12.02 4.12
C SER A 296 -2.03 -11.16 2.89
N GLY A 297 -1.84 -9.85 3.11
CA GLY A 297 -1.39 -8.92 2.09
C GLY A 297 0.10 -9.04 1.78
N VAL A 298 0.57 -8.13 0.96
CA VAL A 298 1.98 -7.95 0.59
C VAL A 298 2.24 -6.49 0.28
N VAL A 299 3.44 -6.00 0.60
CA VAL A 299 3.93 -4.71 0.15
C VAL A 299 5.21 -4.92 -0.66
N ILE A 300 5.23 -4.39 -1.87
CA ILE A 300 6.37 -4.52 -2.78
C ILE A 300 6.85 -3.12 -3.14
N LEU A 301 8.14 -2.88 -2.93
CA LEU A 301 8.81 -1.64 -3.33
C LEU A 301 9.79 -1.97 -4.45
N SER A 302 9.85 -1.10 -5.44
CA SER A 302 10.79 -1.21 -6.56
C SER A 302 11.58 0.08 -6.64
N VAL A 303 12.88 0.00 -6.34
CA VAL A 303 13.83 1.11 -6.25
C VAL A 303 14.84 0.97 -7.40
N THR A 304 15.35 2.06 -7.96
CA THR A 304 16.46 2.00 -8.93
C THR A 304 17.70 1.37 -8.27
N ASP A 305 18.38 0.45 -8.94
CA ASP A 305 19.50 -0.33 -8.35
C ASP A 305 20.55 0.56 -7.68
N GLY A 306 20.99 1.63 -8.33
CA GLY A 306 22.00 2.56 -7.78
C GLY A 306 21.50 3.44 -6.61
N ALA A 307 20.20 3.45 -6.34
CA ALA A 307 19.59 4.25 -5.27
C ALA A 307 19.12 3.40 -4.06
N TYR A 308 19.30 2.09 -4.12
CA TYR A 308 18.93 1.23 -3.00
C TYR A 308 19.91 1.38 -1.83
N SER A 309 19.44 1.86 -0.68
CA SER A 309 20.26 2.12 0.51
C SER A 309 20.79 0.86 1.23
N GLY A 310 20.20 -0.31 0.96
CA GLY A 310 20.52 -1.55 1.68
C GLY A 310 19.90 -1.65 3.08
N THR A 311 19.19 -0.62 3.57
CA THR A 311 18.71 -0.56 4.96
C THR A 311 17.22 -0.90 5.05
N THR A 312 16.91 -2.07 5.60
CA THR A 312 15.54 -2.57 5.81
C THR A 312 15.40 -3.28 7.15
N THR A 313 14.17 -3.35 7.66
CA THR A 313 13.79 -4.26 8.76
C THR A 313 12.63 -5.16 8.32
N GLY A 314 12.28 -6.20 9.11
CA GLY A 314 11.19 -7.13 8.77
C GLY A 314 11.56 -8.17 7.72
N SER A 315 12.83 -8.31 7.39
CA SER A 315 13.39 -9.34 6.49
C SER A 315 12.65 -9.47 5.14
N PRO A 316 12.49 -8.40 4.35
CA PRO A 316 11.92 -8.51 3.01
C PRO A 316 12.82 -9.38 2.13
N THR A 317 12.20 -10.07 1.16
CA THR A 317 12.99 -10.67 0.09
C THR A 317 13.50 -9.55 -0.83
N VAL A 318 14.81 -9.54 -1.09
CA VAL A 318 15.47 -8.54 -1.94
C VAL A 318 15.94 -9.19 -3.24
N ALA A 319 15.50 -8.70 -4.38
CA ALA A 319 15.95 -9.13 -5.71
C ALA A 319 16.53 -7.91 -6.46
N THR A 320 17.82 -7.95 -6.76
CA THR A 320 18.54 -6.88 -7.48
C THR A 320 18.61 -7.16 -8.98
N GLY A 321 18.78 -6.12 -9.79
CA GLY A 321 18.97 -6.24 -11.24
C GLY A 321 17.69 -6.62 -12.01
N VAL A 322 16.52 -6.48 -11.41
CA VAL A 322 15.25 -6.76 -12.08
C VAL A 322 14.89 -5.57 -12.97
N ASN A 323 15.24 -5.63 -14.24
CA ASN A 323 15.07 -4.51 -15.19
C ASN A 323 15.70 -3.19 -14.71
N GLY A 324 16.89 -3.25 -14.10
CA GLY A 324 17.61 -2.10 -13.55
C GLY A 324 17.02 -1.59 -12.21
N ARG A 325 16.27 -2.43 -11.51
CA ARG A 325 15.65 -2.09 -10.23
C ARG A 325 15.86 -3.18 -9.19
N THR A 326 15.96 -2.77 -7.94
CA THR A 326 15.95 -3.64 -6.77
C THR A 326 14.52 -3.73 -6.24
N ILE A 327 14.02 -4.94 -6.10
CA ILE A 327 12.67 -5.25 -5.65
C ILE A 327 12.71 -5.73 -4.20
N LEU A 328 11.97 -5.07 -3.32
CA LEU A 328 11.81 -5.42 -1.92
C LEU A 328 10.40 -5.99 -1.72
N THR A 329 10.27 -7.26 -1.41
CA THR A 329 8.98 -7.91 -1.17
C THR A 329 8.80 -8.17 0.33
N PHE A 330 7.90 -7.40 0.95
CA PHE A 330 7.54 -7.54 2.36
C PHE A 330 6.31 -8.44 2.49
N THR A 331 6.49 -9.61 3.10
CA THR A 331 5.41 -10.54 3.49
C THR A 331 5.08 -10.43 4.99
N GLY A 332 5.80 -9.63 5.73
CA GLY A 332 5.61 -9.20 7.10
C GLY A 332 5.94 -7.72 7.26
N SER A 333 5.48 -7.09 8.33
CA SER A 333 5.73 -5.67 8.59
C SER A 333 7.20 -5.40 8.86
N GLY A 334 7.66 -4.22 8.49
CA GLY A 334 9.04 -3.79 8.65
C GLY A 334 9.23 -2.33 8.29
N SER A 335 10.39 -1.98 7.77
CA SER A 335 10.69 -0.63 7.28
C SER A 335 11.69 -0.65 6.13
N TYR A 336 11.71 0.44 5.38
CA TYR A 336 12.73 0.77 4.40
C TYR A 336 13.27 2.18 4.69
N THR A 337 14.58 2.34 4.77
CA THR A 337 15.23 3.65 4.83
C THR A 337 15.67 4.02 3.41
N ALA A 338 15.19 5.15 2.91
CA ALA A 338 15.45 5.61 1.55
C ALA A 338 16.87 6.16 1.39
#